data_c722fdd360ff5ea1955321af34efb9b3
#
_entry.id   c722fdd360ff5ea1955321af34efb9b3
#
_cell.length_a   1.000
_cell.length_b   1.000
_cell.length_c   1.000
_cell.angle_alpha   90.00
_cell.angle_beta   90.00
_cell.angle_gamma   90.00
#
_symmetry.space_group_name_H-M   'P 1'
#
loop_
_entity.id
_entity.type
_entity.pdbx_description
1 polymer ?
#
loop_
_entity_poly.entity_id
_entity_poly.type
_entity_poly.pdbx_seq_one_letter_code
_entity_poly.pdbx_strand_id
1 'polypeptide(L)'
;MNGLPVRNGGDDVLCLFLEPYGDVFWLKPGDEFTVLPGEGVPDPQFTVEMVKHRLIVWVFEGGDPAKVVVDCTVVDSGGNELPEGHQWPDGRSPY
;
A
#
# COMPACT_ATOMS: atom_id res chain seq x y z
N MET A 1 4.67 13.84 8.31
CA MET A 1 4.77 12.39 8.16
C MET A 1 4.79 12.06 6.68
N ASN A 2 5.74 11.25 6.24
CA ASN A 2 5.97 10.98 4.82
C ASN A 2 5.30 9.68 4.38
N GLY A 3 3.98 9.67 4.40
CA GLY A 3 3.19 8.53 3.98
C GLY A 3 2.50 8.77 2.64
N LEU A 4 2.07 7.67 2.00
CA LEU A 4 1.27 7.72 0.79
C LEU A 4 -0.17 7.35 1.14
N PRO A 5 -1.10 8.31 1.14
CA PRO A 5 -2.51 7.98 1.32
C PRO A 5 -3.06 7.37 0.03
N VAL A 6 -3.85 6.31 0.19
CA VAL A 6 -4.55 5.62 -0.91
C VAL A 6 -6.02 5.53 -0.54
N ARG A 7 -6.88 6.07 -1.39
CA ARG A 7 -8.32 6.06 -1.17
C ARG A 7 -9.02 5.30 -2.29
N ASN A 8 -9.96 4.45 -1.93
CA ASN A 8 -10.82 3.79 -2.91
C ASN A 8 -12.06 4.65 -3.16
N GLY A 9 -12.04 5.38 -4.27
CA GLY A 9 -13.17 6.21 -4.71
C GLY A 9 -14.14 5.49 -5.64
N GLY A 10 -13.93 4.19 -5.89
CA GLY A 10 -14.79 3.40 -6.75
C GLY A 10 -15.95 2.76 -5.99
N ASP A 11 -16.66 1.87 -6.70
CA ASP A 11 -17.83 1.16 -6.19
C ASP A 11 -17.57 -0.34 -5.95
N ASP A 12 -16.35 -0.80 -6.16
CA ASP A 12 -15.91 -2.17 -5.87
C ASP A 12 -14.61 -2.11 -5.04
N VAL A 13 -14.21 -3.26 -4.50
CA VAL A 13 -12.98 -3.36 -3.70
C VAL A 13 -11.75 -3.09 -4.56
N LEU A 14 -10.74 -2.47 -3.96
CA LEU A 14 -9.46 -2.18 -4.59
C LEU A 14 -8.38 -2.95 -3.85
N CYS A 15 -7.53 -3.66 -4.60
CA CYS A 15 -6.41 -4.40 -4.03
C CYS A 15 -5.16 -3.53 -4.04
N LEU A 16 -4.58 -3.32 -2.87
CA LEU A 16 -3.31 -2.62 -2.70
C LEU A 16 -2.21 -3.65 -2.48
N PHE A 17 -1.22 -3.65 -3.39
CA PHE A 17 -0.01 -4.47 -3.28
C PHE A 17 1.13 -3.62 -2.79
N LEU A 18 1.79 -4.06 -1.73
CA LEU A 18 2.99 -3.42 -1.21
C LEU A 18 4.19 -4.29 -1.53
N GLU A 19 5.05 -3.80 -2.43
CA GLU A 19 6.25 -4.51 -2.85
C GLU A 19 7.43 -4.17 -1.92
N PRO A 20 8.49 -5.01 -1.86
CA PRO A 20 8.80 -6.12 -2.77
C PRO A 20 8.17 -7.45 -2.39
N TYR A 21 7.55 -7.58 -1.23
CA TYR A 21 7.05 -8.88 -0.75
C TYR A 21 5.66 -9.23 -1.25
N GLY A 22 4.97 -8.29 -1.92
CA GLY A 22 3.63 -8.54 -2.42
C GLY A 22 2.59 -8.65 -1.32
N ASP A 23 2.76 -7.92 -0.23
CA ASP A 23 1.75 -7.84 0.84
C ASP A 23 0.49 -7.18 0.30
N VAL A 24 -0.66 -7.76 0.62
CA VAL A 24 -1.94 -7.39 0.03
C VAL A 24 -2.87 -6.81 1.10
N PHE A 25 -3.48 -5.68 0.77
CA PHE A 25 -4.47 -5.00 1.62
C PHE A 25 -5.66 -4.61 0.74
N TRP A 26 -6.87 -4.87 1.21
CA TRP A 26 -8.07 -4.61 0.42
C TRP A 26 -8.81 -3.40 0.96
N LEU A 27 -9.09 -2.44 0.07
CA LEU A 27 -9.88 -1.26 0.38
C LEU A 27 -11.31 -1.46 -0.10
N LYS A 28 -12.26 -1.36 0.80
CA LYS A 28 -13.67 -1.26 0.42
C LYS A 28 -13.94 0.14 -0.13
N PRO A 29 -15.04 0.33 -0.90
CA PRO A 29 -15.40 1.67 -1.35
C PRO A 29 -15.46 2.66 -0.18
N GLY A 30 -14.77 3.79 -0.34
CA GLY A 30 -14.68 4.83 0.68
C GLY A 30 -13.54 4.67 1.67
N ASP A 31 -12.87 3.52 1.70
CA ASP A 31 -11.71 3.32 2.59
C ASP A 31 -10.52 4.17 2.15
N GLU A 32 -9.77 4.62 3.14
CA GLU A 32 -8.47 5.28 2.91
C GLU A 32 -7.43 4.64 3.82
N PHE A 33 -6.36 4.12 3.22
CA PHE A 33 -5.20 3.57 3.93
C PHE A 33 -3.98 4.43 3.61
N THR A 34 -3.01 4.44 4.52
CA THR A 34 -1.76 5.17 4.30
C THR A 34 -0.59 4.19 4.38
N VAL A 35 0.25 4.20 3.35
CA VAL A 35 1.50 3.43 3.35
C VAL A 35 2.56 4.28 4.05
N LEU A 36 3.12 3.75 5.14
CA LEU A 36 4.12 4.45 5.95
C LEU A 36 5.48 3.74 5.85
N PRO A 37 6.51 4.41 5.34
CA PRO A 37 7.86 3.88 5.44
C PRO A 37 8.30 3.80 6.90
N GLY A 38 9.23 2.89 7.20
CA GLY A 38 9.81 2.80 8.54
C GLY A 38 10.45 4.10 8.99
N GLU A 39 10.53 4.28 10.31
CA GLU A 39 11.19 5.45 10.87
C GLU A 39 12.66 5.49 10.46
N GLY A 40 13.13 6.69 10.15
CA GLY A 40 14.52 6.89 9.78
C GLY A 40 14.85 6.61 8.32
N VAL A 41 13.87 6.26 7.49
CA VAL A 41 14.10 6.12 6.05
C VAL A 41 14.32 7.51 5.46
N PRO A 42 15.52 7.80 4.88
CA PRO A 42 15.76 9.10 4.30
C PRO A 42 14.98 9.30 3.00
N ASP A 43 14.30 10.41 2.90
CA ASP A 43 13.62 10.87 1.67
C ASP A 43 12.88 9.75 0.93
N PRO A 44 11.86 9.13 1.57
CA PRO A 44 11.13 8.04 0.91
C PRO A 44 10.36 8.56 -0.32
N GLN A 45 10.51 7.86 -1.43
CA GLN A 45 9.83 8.18 -2.69
C GLN A 45 8.98 6.99 -3.09
N PHE A 46 7.76 7.26 -3.55
CA PHE A 46 6.80 6.23 -3.91
C PHE A 46 6.66 6.12 -5.42
N THR A 47 6.59 4.88 -5.90
CA THR A 47 6.19 4.59 -7.29
C THR A 47 4.89 3.80 -7.22
N VAL A 48 3.90 4.26 -7.96
CA VAL A 48 2.56 3.68 -7.96
C VAL A 48 2.22 3.22 -9.38
N GLU A 49 1.79 1.96 -9.49
CA GLU A 49 1.45 1.37 -10.78
C GLU A 49 0.08 0.72 -10.70
N MET A 50 -0.78 1.00 -11.68
CA MET A 50 -2.08 0.33 -11.82
C MET A 50 -1.94 -0.84 -12.77
N VAL A 51 -2.28 -2.05 -12.31
CA VAL A 51 -2.31 -3.25 -13.13
C VAL A 51 -3.65 -3.94 -12.90
N LYS A 52 -4.53 -3.92 -13.89
CA LYS A 52 -5.89 -4.47 -13.77
C LYS A 52 -6.62 -3.81 -12.59
N HIS A 53 -6.96 -4.58 -11.56
CA HIS A 53 -7.72 -4.11 -10.39
C HIS A 53 -6.82 -3.90 -9.17
N ARG A 54 -5.51 -3.77 -9.39
CA ARG A 54 -4.53 -3.63 -8.29
C ARG A 54 -3.77 -2.34 -8.42
N LEU A 55 -3.47 -1.78 -7.26
CA LEU A 55 -2.56 -0.66 -7.13
C LEU A 55 -1.27 -1.19 -6.50
N ILE A 56 -0.18 -1.15 -7.25
CA ILE A 56 1.10 -1.67 -6.80
C ILE A 56 1.96 -0.50 -6.33
N VAL A 57 2.47 -0.60 -5.11
CA VAL A 57 3.27 0.46 -4.50
C VAL A 57 4.67 -0.05 -4.19
N TRP A 58 5.67 0.69 -4.68
CA TRP A 58 7.07 0.53 -4.33
C TRP A 58 7.54 1.76 -3.58
N VAL A 59 8.41 1.57 -2.60
CA VAL A 59 9.03 2.66 -1.87
C VAL A 59 10.53 2.58 -2.02
N PHE A 60 11.15 3.69 -2.38
CA PHE A 60 12.60 3.78 -2.58
C PHE A 60 13.17 4.91 -1.74
N GLU A 61 14.34 4.65 -1.14
CA GLU A 61 15.08 5.66 -0.41
C GLU A 61 15.72 6.65 -1.41
N GLY A 62 15.34 7.92 -1.31
CA GLY A 62 15.83 8.96 -2.20
C GLY A 62 15.46 8.77 -3.67
N GLY A 63 14.48 7.91 -3.98
CA GLY A 63 14.12 7.58 -5.34
C GLY A 63 15.14 6.68 -6.05
N ASP A 64 16.11 6.13 -5.34
CA ASP A 64 17.15 5.26 -5.90
C ASP A 64 16.59 3.84 -6.09
N PRO A 65 16.46 3.32 -7.34
CA PRO A 65 15.91 2.00 -7.59
C PRO A 65 16.72 0.85 -6.98
N ALA A 66 17.98 1.11 -6.61
CA ALA A 66 18.80 0.14 -5.90
C ALA A 66 18.53 0.11 -4.39
N LYS A 67 17.74 1.05 -3.87
CA LYS A 67 17.46 1.18 -2.44
C LYS A 67 15.98 1.00 -2.15
N VAL A 68 15.49 -0.22 -2.36
CA VAL A 68 14.11 -0.59 -2.06
C VAL A 68 13.91 -0.57 -0.54
N VAL A 69 12.88 0.14 -0.10
CA VAL A 69 12.48 0.16 1.30
C VAL A 69 11.59 -1.05 1.57
N VAL A 70 12.02 -1.92 2.49
CA VAL A 70 11.29 -3.14 2.83
C VAL A 70 10.55 -3.02 4.16
N ASP A 71 10.83 -1.98 4.92
CA ASP A 71 10.21 -1.73 6.22
C ASP A 71 9.11 -0.69 6.05
N CYS A 72 7.94 -1.16 5.65
CA CYS A 72 6.75 -0.32 5.49
C CYS A 72 5.58 -0.94 6.21
N THR A 73 4.68 -0.09 6.71
CA THR A 73 3.41 -0.51 7.30
C THR A 73 2.27 0.18 6.58
N VAL A 74 1.08 -0.40 6.67
CA VAL A 74 -0.15 0.20 6.16
C VAL A 74 -1.08 0.43 7.34
N VAL A 75 -1.60 1.66 7.42
CA VAL A 75 -2.51 2.03 8.51
C VAL A 75 -3.83 2.51 7.92
N ASP A 76 -4.91 2.36 8.70
CA ASP A 76 -6.22 2.89 8.32
C ASP A 76 -6.33 4.38 8.71
N SER A 77 -7.50 4.99 8.46
CA SER A 77 -7.73 6.40 8.75
C SER A 77 -7.71 6.72 10.24
N GLY A 78 -7.86 5.72 11.09
CA GLY A 78 -7.72 5.87 12.54
C GLY A 78 -6.30 5.70 13.07
N GLY A 79 -5.35 5.45 12.17
CA GLY A 79 -3.95 5.21 12.55
C GLY A 79 -3.66 3.80 13.00
N ASN A 80 -4.58 2.86 12.82
CA ASN A 80 -4.39 1.47 13.22
C ASN A 80 -3.60 0.71 12.16
N GLU A 81 -2.56 0.02 12.58
CA GLU A 81 -1.78 -0.81 11.66
C GLU A 81 -2.61 -1.99 11.19
N LEU A 82 -2.60 -2.23 9.87
CA LEU A 82 -3.37 -3.30 9.24
C LEU A 82 -2.50 -4.52 8.99
N PRO A 83 -3.04 -5.75 9.21
CA PRO A 83 -2.32 -6.96 8.88
C PRO A 83 -2.33 -7.21 7.37
N GLU A 84 -1.34 -7.94 6.90
CA GLU A 84 -1.34 -8.45 5.53
C GLU A 84 -2.59 -9.30 5.29
N GLY A 85 -3.20 -9.14 4.12
CA GLY A 85 -4.46 -9.81 3.79
C GLY A 85 -5.71 -9.13 4.34
N HIS A 86 -5.57 -7.94 4.92
CA HIS A 86 -6.69 -7.20 5.52
C HIS A 86 -7.88 -7.08 4.56
N GLN A 87 -9.06 -7.46 5.03
CA GLN A 87 -10.33 -7.40 4.29
C GLN A 87 -10.36 -8.23 3.00
N TRP A 88 -9.57 -9.31 2.93
CA TRP A 88 -9.55 -10.18 1.74
C TRP A 88 -10.96 -10.70 1.45
N PRO A 89 -11.54 -10.37 0.28
CA PRO A 89 -12.91 -10.84 -0.05
C PRO A 89 -12.90 -12.35 -0.36
N ASP A 90 -13.98 -13.03 0.02
CA ASP A 90 -14.14 -14.45 -0.26
C ASP A 90 -14.08 -14.72 -1.77
N GLY A 91 -13.27 -15.73 -2.14
CA GLY A 91 -13.16 -16.15 -3.54
C GLY A 91 -12.46 -15.18 -4.47
N ARG A 92 -11.92 -14.09 -3.96
CA ARG A 92 -11.26 -13.06 -4.79
C ARG A 92 -9.77 -13.37 -4.91
N SER A 93 -9.26 -13.27 -6.14
CA SER A 93 -7.82 -13.33 -6.40
C SER A 93 -7.24 -11.90 -6.43
N PRO A 94 -6.04 -11.68 -5.89
CA PRO A 94 -5.38 -10.39 -6.01
C PRO A 94 -4.78 -10.15 -7.41
N TYR A 95 -4.85 -11.15 -8.30
CA TYR A 95 -4.23 -11.06 -9.63
C TYR A 95 -5.21 -10.89 -10.78
#